data_f99a706696a6dcfeb998840cbc393dde
#
_entry.id   f99a706696a6dcfeb998840cbc393dde
#
_cell.length_a   1.000
_cell.length_b   1.000
_cell.length_c   1.000
_cell.angle_alpha   90.00
_cell.angle_beta   90.00
_cell.angle_gamma   90.00
#
_symmetry.space_group_name_H-M   'P 1'
#
loop_
_entity.id
_entity.type
_entity.pdbx_description
1 polymer ?
#
loop_
_entity_poly.entity_id
_entity_poly.type
_entity_poly.pdbx_seq_one_letter_code
_entity_poly.pdbx_strand_id
1 'polypeptide(L)'
;AYNDLMHWCKDHHLYAAYDAGFINLDKQYLTIGINGLNQAAEYLGMECNNNIYYKTFCRLIFSTIKEQNKKHKTKTAQFNTEQVPAESASVKLYNRDKADGYWVPTDTNLYASYIFKPNDTHISILDKIILHSSEFAADELDGGSACHLNLSEHLSQKQYEYLLKFMAKVGCKYVTFNIPNCECEECHFIAKQPFSKCPKCGSTHVSLWDRIIGYLTKISNWSAARQLEGSTRSRKNELEINIELAQ
;
A
#
# COMPACT_ATOMS: atom_id res chain seq x y z
N ALA A 1 -17.80 -10.85 -17.67
CA ALA A 1 -17.56 -9.51 -18.24
C ALA A 1 -16.06 -9.22 -18.40
N TYR A 2 -15.25 -9.05 -17.28
CA TYR A 2 -13.83 -8.70 -17.43
C TYR A 2 -13.03 -9.78 -18.16
N ASN A 3 -13.21 -11.05 -17.79
CA ASN A 3 -12.54 -12.19 -18.43
C ASN A 3 -12.90 -12.27 -19.94
N ASP A 4 -14.15 -12.05 -20.29
CA ASP A 4 -14.61 -12.06 -21.68
C ASP A 4 -13.97 -10.93 -22.48
N LEU A 5 -13.84 -9.74 -21.86
CA LEU A 5 -13.13 -8.62 -22.46
C LEU A 5 -11.65 -8.94 -22.71
N MET A 6 -10.98 -9.58 -21.78
CA MET A 6 -9.56 -9.95 -21.91
C MET A 6 -9.35 -10.99 -23.02
N HIS A 7 -10.25 -11.98 -23.13
CA HIS A 7 -10.23 -12.94 -24.24
C HIS A 7 -10.47 -12.25 -25.58
N TRP A 8 -11.46 -11.35 -25.64
CA TRP A 8 -11.73 -10.57 -26.84
C TRP A 8 -10.51 -9.75 -27.26
N CYS A 9 -9.85 -9.05 -26.33
CA CYS A 9 -8.64 -8.27 -26.61
C CYS A 9 -7.48 -9.13 -27.12
N LYS A 10 -7.31 -10.35 -26.56
CA LYS A 10 -6.32 -11.32 -27.04
C LYS A 10 -6.63 -11.76 -28.46
N ASP A 11 -7.88 -12.15 -28.74
CA ASP A 11 -8.32 -12.62 -30.05
C ASP A 11 -8.21 -11.54 -31.14
N HIS A 12 -8.19 -10.26 -30.74
CA HIS A 12 -7.99 -9.11 -31.62
C HIS A 12 -6.54 -8.57 -31.61
N HIS A 13 -5.58 -9.33 -31.10
CA HIS A 13 -4.15 -8.99 -31.11
C HIS A 13 -3.80 -7.65 -30.45
N LEU A 14 -4.55 -7.24 -29.42
CA LEU A 14 -4.31 -5.97 -28.73
C LEU A 14 -3.17 -6.06 -27.71
N TYR A 15 -2.67 -7.26 -27.42
CA TYR A 15 -1.63 -7.50 -26.42
C TYR A 15 -0.49 -8.37 -26.98
N ALA A 16 0.58 -7.75 -27.42
CA ALA A 16 1.72 -8.42 -28.05
C ALA A 16 2.35 -9.53 -27.19
N ALA A 17 2.33 -9.40 -25.84
CA ALA A 17 2.88 -10.41 -24.94
C ALA A 17 2.10 -11.74 -24.94
N TYR A 18 0.79 -11.68 -25.16
CA TYR A 18 -0.04 -12.87 -25.31
C TYR A 18 0.15 -13.52 -26.69
N ASP A 19 0.26 -12.70 -27.74
CA ASP A 19 0.50 -13.18 -29.11
C ASP A 19 1.86 -13.85 -29.23
N ALA A 20 2.88 -13.31 -28.57
CA ALA A 20 4.22 -13.87 -28.51
C ALA A 20 4.32 -15.13 -27.63
N GLY A 21 3.25 -15.51 -26.93
CA GLY A 21 3.23 -16.70 -26.08
C GLY A 21 3.96 -16.55 -24.75
N PHE A 22 4.40 -15.34 -24.35
CA PHE A 22 5.04 -15.10 -23.06
C PHE A 22 4.08 -15.20 -21.89
N ILE A 23 2.80 -14.88 -22.11
CA ILE A 23 1.74 -14.90 -21.10
C ILE A 23 0.59 -15.77 -21.61
N ASN A 24 0.03 -16.60 -20.74
CA ASN A 24 -1.16 -17.38 -21.02
C ASN A 24 -2.34 -16.84 -20.19
N LEU A 25 -3.40 -16.43 -20.86
CA LEU A 25 -4.58 -15.84 -20.21
C LEU A 25 -5.26 -16.82 -19.22
N ASP A 26 -5.29 -18.12 -19.54
CA ASP A 26 -5.87 -19.14 -18.67
C ASP A 26 -5.09 -19.36 -17.36
N LYS A 27 -3.86 -18.83 -17.28
CA LYS A 27 -3.01 -18.86 -16.09
C LYS A 27 -2.97 -17.52 -15.34
N GLN A 28 -3.75 -16.55 -15.78
CA GLN A 28 -3.86 -15.26 -15.12
C GLN A 28 -4.90 -15.30 -14.00
N TYR A 29 -4.68 -14.48 -12.97
CA TYR A 29 -5.64 -14.30 -11.89
C TYR A 29 -6.50 -13.05 -12.13
N LEU A 30 -7.77 -13.17 -11.80
CA LEU A 30 -8.67 -12.04 -11.60
C LEU A 30 -8.51 -11.61 -10.14
N THR A 31 -7.77 -10.54 -9.91
CA THR A 31 -7.42 -10.09 -8.56
C THR A 31 -8.56 -9.28 -7.95
N ILE A 32 -8.99 -9.69 -6.76
CA ILE A 32 -9.91 -8.92 -5.93
C ILE A 32 -9.06 -8.01 -5.04
N GLY A 33 -9.05 -6.72 -5.36
CA GLY A 33 -8.31 -5.72 -4.61
C GLY A 33 -9.12 -5.17 -3.43
N ILE A 34 -8.53 -5.17 -2.24
CA ILE A 34 -9.13 -4.60 -1.03
C ILE A 34 -8.64 -3.17 -0.84
N ASN A 35 -9.59 -2.24 -0.61
CA ASN A 35 -9.32 -0.85 -0.33
C ASN A 35 -10.32 -0.33 0.70
N GLY A 36 -9.93 0.63 1.56
CA GLY A 36 -10.82 1.23 2.56
C GLY A 36 -11.10 0.35 3.79
N LEU A 37 -10.30 -0.69 4.03
CA LEU A 37 -10.53 -1.62 5.14
C LEU A 37 -10.49 -0.92 6.52
N ASN A 38 -9.52 -0.03 6.71
CA ASN A 38 -9.40 0.74 7.95
C ASN A 38 -10.51 1.78 8.11
N GLN A 39 -11.01 2.40 7.03
CA GLN A 39 -12.14 3.31 7.09
C GLN A 39 -13.45 2.56 7.39
N ALA A 40 -13.63 1.35 6.86
CA ALA A 40 -14.78 0.52 7.22
C ALA A 40 -14.78 0.15 8.72
N ALA A 41 -13.61 -0.18 9.27
CA ALA A 41 -13.46 -0.42 10.71
C ALA A 41 -13.71 0.85 11.54
N GLU A 42 -13.21 2.01 11.10
CA GLU A 42 -13.46 3.30 11.73
C GLU A 42 -14.95 3.64 11.77
N TYR A 43 -15.66 3.45 10.66
CA TYR A 43 -17.11 3.64 10.60
C TYR A 43 -17.85 2.79 11.65
N LEU A 44 -17.36 1.59 11.93
CA LEU A 44 -17.88 0.69 12.95
C LEU A 44 -17.38 0.99 14.38
N GLY A 45 -16.61 2.07 14.56
CA GLY A 45 -16.03 2.45 15.86
C GLY A 45 -14.90 1.58 16.35
N MET A 46 -14.21 0.87 15.46
CA MET A 46 -13.08 0.01 15.79
C MET A 46 -11.75 0.74 15.70
N GLU A 47 -10.83 0.44 16.60
CA GLU A 47 -9.45 0.89 16.57
C GLU A 47 -8.62 0.02 15.60
N CYS A 48 -8.03 0.66 14.55
CA CYS A 48 -7.33 -0.02 13.46
C CYS A 48 -5.86 -0.32 13.82
N ASN A 49 -5.63 -1.21 14.79
CA ASN A 49 -4.29 -1.60 15.23
C ASN A 49 -4.18 -3.13 15.42
N ASN A 50 -3.09 -3.61 16.01
CA ASN A 50 -2.83 -5.03 16.26
C ASN A 50 -3.67 -5.59 17.44
N ASN A 51 -4.98 -5.33 17.47
CA ASN A 51 -5.90 -5.89 18.45
C ASN A 51 -6.74 -7.02 17.87
N ILE A 52 -7.34 -7.82 18.78
CA ILE A 52 -8.13 -8.98 18.37
C ILE A 52 -9.40 -8.60 17.62
N TYR A 53 -10.05 -7.50 17.97
CA TYR A 53 -11.31 -7.08 17.34
C TYR A 53 -11.10 -6.67 15.89
N TYR A 54 -10.10 -5.83 15.62
CA TYR A 54 -9.75 -5.42 14.28
C TYR A 54 -9.28 -6.60 13.43
N LYS A 55 -8.42 -7.47 13.97
CA LYS A 55 -7.98 -8.68 13.25
C LYS A 55 -9.14 -9.62 12.94
N THR A 56 -10.10 -9.78 13.84
CA THR A 56 -11.30 -10.59 13.60
C THR A 56 -12.18 -9.99 12.51
N PHE A 57 -12.41 -8.68 12.53
CA PHE A 57 -13.12 -7.97 11.48
C PHE A 57 -12.46 -8.16 10.10
N CYS A 58 -11.16 -7.94 10.02
CA CYS A 58 -10.41 -8.14 8.76
C CYS A 58 -10.50 -9.59 8.27
N ARG A 59 -10.32 -10.59 9.17
CA ARG A 59 -10.43 -12.01 8.82
C ARG A 59 -11.82 -12.38 8.29
N LEU A 60 -12.86 -11.80 8.84
CA LEU A 60 -14.22 -12.01 8.33
C LEU A 60 -14.32 -11.59 6.87
N ILE A 61 -13.77 -10.42 6.51
CA ILE A 61 -13.76 -9.92 5.13
C ILE A 61 -12.89 -10.82 4.24
N PHE A 62 -11.66 -11.13 4.66
CA PHE A 62 -10.73 -11.97 3.90
C PHE A 62 -11.29 -13.36 3.64
N SER A 63 -11.83 -14.02 4.67
CA SER A 63 -12.42 -15.35 4.54
C SER A 63 -13.65 -15.35 3.64
N THR A 64 -14.51 -14.33 3.73
CA THR A 64 -15.67 -14.19 2.86
C THR A 64 -15.27 -14.07 1.38
N ILE A 65 -14.27 -13.22 1.09
CA ILE A 65 -13.76 -13.07 -0.29
C ILE A 65 -13.14 -14.39 -0.76
N LYS A 66 -12.32 -15.04 0.06
CA LYS A 66 -11.67 -16.31 -0.23
C LYS A 66 -12.68 -17.43 -0.53
N GLU A 67 -13.77 -17.44 0.20
CA GLU A 67 -14.89 -18.38 -0.02
C GLU A 67 -15.59 -18.13 -1.35
N GLN A 68 -15.89 -16.88 -1.67
CA GLN A 68 -16.46 -16.50 -2.96
C GLN A 68 -15.51 -16.79 -4.12
N ASN A 69 -14.22 -16.51 -3.97
CA ASN A 69 -13.19 -16.86 -4.96
C ASN A 69 -13.18 -18.36 -5.26
N LYS A 70 -13.24 -19.20 -4.22
CA LYS A 70 -13.32 -20.67 -4.41
C LYS A 70 -14.59 -21.10 -5.13
N LYS A 71 -15.72 -20.52 -4.77
CA LYS A 71 -17.04 -20.84 -5.34
C LYS A 71 -17.13 -20.48 -6.83
N HIS A 72 -16.50 -19.39 -7.24
CA HIS A 72 -16.60 -18.85 -8.60
C HIS A 72 -15.41 -19.25 -9.51
N LYS A 73 -14.42 -19.96 -8.96
CA LYS A 73 -13.27 -20.45 -9.72
C LYS A 73 -13.70 -21.43 -10.83
N THR A 74 -13.15 -21.22 -12.04
CA THR A 74 -13.32 -22.12 -13.19
C THR A 74 -11.95 -22.50 -13.77
N LYS A 75 -11.94 -23.31 -14.84
CA LYS A 75 -10.68 -23.65 -15.56
C LYS A 75 -10.03 -22.42 -16.22
N THR A 76 -10.84 -21.43 -16.63
CA THR A 76 -10.40 -20.23 -17.35
C THR A 76 -10.53 -18.95 -16.52
N ALA A 77 -10.97 -19.03 -15.28
CA ALA A 77 -11.09 -17.91 -14.37
C ALA A 77 -10.56 -18.32 -12.99
N GLN A 78 -9.34 -17.90 -12.69
CA GLN A 78 -8.71 -18.06 -11.39
C GLN A 78 -8.85 -16.74 -10.63
N PHE A 79 -9.00 -16.79 -9.30
CA PHE A 79 -9.12 -15.60 -8.47
C PHE A 79 -8.06 -15.60 -7.38
N ASN A 80 -7.57 -14.44 -7.03
CA ASN A 80 -6.80 -14.19 -5.82
C ASN A 80 -7.28 -12.91 -5.14
N THR A 81 -6.80 -12.67 -3.93
CA THR A 81 -7.14 -11.50 -3.13
C THR A 81 -5.87 -10.77 -2.74
N GLU A 82 -5.85 -9.48 -2.93
CA GLU A 82 -4.68 -8.64 -2.69
C GLU A 82 -5.06 -7.33 -1.99
N GLN A 83 -4.19 -6.87 -1.13
CA GLN A 83 -4.20 -5.48 -0.70
C GLN A 83 -3.51 -4.64 -1.78
N VAL A 84 -4.31 -4.03 -2.65
CA VAL A 84 -3.80 -3.35 -3.85
C VAL A 84 -3.46 -1.88 -3.61
N PRO A 85 -2.44 -1.35 -4.28
CA PRO A 85 -2.20 0.09 -4.38
C PRO A 85 -3.26 0.73 -5.30
N ALA A 86 -4.43 1.04 -4.74
CA ALA A 86 -5.57 1.57 -5.48
C ALA A 86 -5.43 3.08 -5.74
N GLU A 87 -4.49 3.48 -6.58
CA GLU A 87 -4.10 4.87 -6.86
C GLU A 87 -5.30 5.82 -7.09
N SER A 88 -5.85 5.78 -8.30
CA SER A 88 -7.00 6.62 -8.66
C SER A 88 -8.34 6.04 -8.21
N ALA A 89 -8.47 4.72 -8.10
CA ALA A 89 -9.72 4.07 -7.71
C ALA A 89 -10.14 4.47 -6.29
N SER A 90 -9.20 4.58 -5.36
CA SER A 90 -9.45 4.99 -3.97
C SER A 90 -10.09 6.39 -3.87
N VAL A 91 -9.65 7.33 -4.70
CA VAL A 91 -10.20 8.69 -4.78
C VAL A 91 -11.58 8.68 -5.45
N LYS A 92 -11.74 7.90 -6.52
CA LYS A 92 -13.03 7.80 -7.23
C LYS A 92 -14.12 7.19 -6.35
N LEU A 93 -13.80 6.13 -5.60
CA LEU A 93 -14.74 5.50 -4.66
C LEU A 93 -15.16 6.49 -3.57
N TYR A 94 -14.21 7.17 -2.94
CA TYR A 94 -14.49 8.20 -1.95
C TYR A 94 -15.42 9.29 -2.48
N ASN A 95 -15.10 9.85 -3.66
CA ASN A 95 -15.89 10.92 -4.26
C ASN A 95 -17.32 10.46 -4.62
N ARG A 96 -17.48 9.22 -5.07
CA ARG A 96 -18.78 8.62 -5.37
C ARG A 96 -19.61 8.47 -4.10
N ASP A 97 -19.06 7.84 -3.07
CA ASP A 97 -19.77 7.63 -1.82
C ASP A 97 -20.18 8.97 -1.17
N LYS A 98 -19.28 9.99 -1.23
CA LYS A 98 -19.57 11.34 -0.78
C LYS A 98 -20.72 11.99 -1.57
N ALA A 99 -20.74 11.83 -2.89
CA ALA A 99 -21.79 12.37 -3.75
C ALA A 99 -23.14 11.67 -3.51
N ASP A 100 -23.11 10.37 -3.22
CA ASP A 100 -24.30 9.56 -2.93
C ASP A 100 -24.79 9.71 -1.48
N GLY A 101 -24.12 10.57 -0.66
CA GLY A 101 -24.50 10.87 0.72
C GLY A 101 -24.13 9.79 1.75
N TYR A 102 -23.27 8.85 1.39
CA TYR A 102 -22.72 7.88 2.33
C TYR A 102 -21.67 8.51 3.25
N TRP A 103 -21.41 7.85 4.37
CA TRP A 103 -20.30 8.23 5.24
C TRP A 103 -18.97 8.09 4.53
N VAL A 104 -18.10 9.09 4.69
CA VAL A 104 -16.72 9.08 4.22
C VAL A 104 -15.80 9.60 5.33
N PRO A 105 -14.52 9.20 5.38
CA PRO A 105 -13.58 9.71 6.36
C PRO A 105 -13.41 11.23 6.21
N THR A 106 -13.19 11.93 7.33
CA THR A 106 -13.04 13.39 7.36
C THR A 106 -11.59 13.85 7.34
N ASP A 107 -10.67 12.96 7.66
CA ASP A 107 -9.22 13.21 7.76
C ASP A 107 -8.47 12.94 6.44
N THR A 108 -9.14 12.31 5.46
CA THR A 108 -8.60 12.05 4.13
C THR A 108 -9.67 12.26 3.05
N ASN A 109 -9.25 12.39 1.78
CA ASN A 109 -10.14 12.50 0.62
C ASN A 109 -10.02 11.24 -0.28
N LEU A 110 -9.81 10.09 0.32
CA LEU A 110 -9.68 8.81 -0.36
C LEU A 110 -9.86 7.65 0.63
N TYR A 111 -10.05 6.45 0.10
CA TYR A 111 -9.97 5.21 0.87
C TYR A 111 -8.55 4.65 0.85
N ALA A 112 -7.98 4.39 2.02
CA ALA A 112 -6.59 3.95 2.12
C ALA A 112 -6.39 2.52 1.62
N SER A 113 -5.22 2.27 1.03
CA SER A 113 -4.76 0.94 0.64
C SER A 113 -3.87 0.29 1.71
N TYR A 114 -3.96 0.75 2.95
CA TYR A 114 -3.24 0.20 4.09
C TYR A 114 -4.17 -0.61 4.97
N ILE A 115 -3.66 -1.66 5.60
CA ILE A 115 -4.39 -2.38 6.65
C ILE A 115 -4.51 -1.52 7.92
N PHE A 116 -3.52 -0.68 8.21
CA PHE A 116 -3.53 0.30 9.29
C PHE A 116 -3.79 1.72 8.75
N LYS A 117 -4.17 2.66 9.62
CA LYS A 117 -4.31 4.07 9.23
C LYS A 117 -2.93 4.68 8.99
N PRO A 118 -2.62 5.22 7.80
CA PRO A 118 -1.28 5.74 7.49
C PRO A 118 -0.90 6.98 8.29
N ASN A 119 -1.87 7.72 8.80
CA ASN A 119 -1.70 8.91 9.65
C ASN A 119 -1.75 8.62 11.16
N ASP A 120 -1.95 7.36 11.58
CA ASP A 120 -1.93 6.99 12.99
C ASP A 120 -0.49 7.02 13.54
N THR A 121 -0.28 7.85 14.56
CA THR A 121 1.00 8.01 15.25
C THR A 121 1.22 6.98 16.36
N HIS A 122 0.16 6.33 16.84
CA HIS A 122 0.20 5.44 18.00
C HIS A 122 0.56 4.00 17.64
N ILE A 123 0.25 3.56 16.42
CA ILE A 123 0.62 2.21 16.00
C ILE A 123 2.14 2.05 15.84
N SER A 124 2.72 1.07 16.53
CA SER A 124 4.14 0.79 16.47
C SER A 124 4.58 0.23 15.11
N ILE A 125 5.87 0.34 14.79
CA ILE A 125 6.42 -0.25 13.57
C ILE A 125 6.32 -1.78 13.60
N LEU A 126 6.48 -2.38 14.78
CA LEU A 126 6.35 -3.82 14.96
C LEU A 126 4.91 -4.30 14.76
N ASP A 127 3.91 -3.57 15.26
CA ASP A 127 2.50 -3.88 15.03
C ASP A 127 2.11 -3.76 13.56
N LYS A 128 2.65 -2.77 12.84
CA LYS A 128 2.48 -2.67 11.38
C LYS A 128 3.00 -3.91 10.65
N ILE A 129 4.16 -4.43 11.08
CA ILE A 129 4.75 -5.65 10.54
C ILE A 129 3.89 -6.87 10.89
N ILE A 130 3.40 -6.97 12.13
CA ILE A 130 2.54 -8.08 12.58
C ILE A 130 1.24 -8.13 11.79
N LEU A 131 0.64 -6.97 11.47
CA LEU A 131 -0.54 -6.91 10.62
C LEU A 131 -0.29 -7.40 9.17
N HIS A 132 0.97 -7.55 8.76
CA HIS A 132 1.39 -8.11 7.47
C HIS A 132 2.09 -9.47 7.59
N SER A 133 2.00 -10.12 8.75
CA SER A 133 2.64 -11.42 9.05
C SER A 133 1.85 -12.62 8.48
N SER A 134 2.48 -13.80 8.50
CA SER A 134 1.84 -15.07 8.17
C SER A 134 0.66 -15.41 9.09
N GLU A 135 0.70 -14.97 10.33
CA GLU A 135 -0.42 -15.17 11.26
C GLU A 135 -1.65 -14.32 10.93
N PHE A 136 -1.52 -13.39 9.97
CA PHE A 136 -2.60 -12.48 9.62
C PHE A 136 -2.70 -12.27 8.10
N ALA A 137 -2.27 -11.12 7.56
CA ALA A 137 -2.57 -10.76 6.17
C ALA A 137 -1.79 -11.57 5.14
N ALA A 138 -0.53 -11.96 5.43
CA ALA A 138 0.32 -12.61 4.44
C ALA A 138 -0.15 -14.01 4.01
N ASP A 139 -0.89 -14.73 4.86
CA ASP A 139 -1.43 -16.05 4.53
C ASP A 139 -2.93 -16.01 4.18
N GLU A 140 -3.62 -14.94 4.55
CA GLU A 140 -5.02 -14.75 4.17
C GLU A 140 -5.18 -14.14 2.77
N LEU A 141 -4.23 -13.32 2.33
CA LEU A 141 -4.25 -12.64 1.03
C LEU A 141 -3.30 -13.35 0.07
N ASP A 142 -3.84 -14.27 -0.71
CA ASP A 142 -3.08 -15.12 -1.64
C ASP A 142 -2.52 -14.37 -2.88
N GLY A 143 -3.00 -13.15 -3.15
CA GLY A 143 -2.45 -12.24 -4.15
C GLY A 143 -1.33 -11.34 -3.63
N GLY A 144 -1.24 -11.19 -2.31
CA GLY A 144 -0.18 -10.43 -1.64
C GLY A 144 -0.66 -9.34 -0.70
N SER A 145 0.23 -8.95 0.22
CA SER A 145 0.04 -7.87 1.17
C SER A 145 1.36 -7.14 1.40
N ALA A 146 1.48 -5.92 0.88
CA ALA A 146 2.68 -5.11 0.98
C ALA A 146 2.69 -4.26 2.26
N CYS A 147 3.64 -4.51 3.14
CA CYS A 147 3.89 -3.68 4.32
C CYS A 147 4.67 -2.42 3.94
N HIS A 148 4.01 -1.27 3.95
CA HIS A 148 4.62 0.02 3.69
C HIS A 148 4.98 0.71 5.00
N LEU A 149 6.26 0.76 5.33
CA LEU A 149 6.77 1.44 6.53
C LEU A 149 7.24 2.84 6.16
N ASN A 150 6.51 3.85 6.62
CA ASN A 150 6.83 5.24 6.36
C ASN A 150 7.85 5.74 7.38
N LEU A 151 9.01 6.17 6.90
CA LEU A 151 10.13 6.68 7.70
C LEU A 151 10.38 8.15 7.33
N SER A 152 10.80 8.95 8.31
CA SER A 152 11.24 10.33 8.07
C SER A 152 12.69 10.42 7.63
N GLU A 153 13.48 9.38 7.92
CA GLU A 153 14.92 9.32 7.65
C GLU A 153 15.39 7.87 7.42
N HIS A 154 16.61 7.71 6.96
CA HIS A 154 17.25 6.41 6.86
C HIS A 154 17.68 5.91 8.23
N LEU A 155 17.36 4.65 8.51
CA LEU A 155 17.76 3.97 9.73
C LEU A 155 19.24 3.55 9.67
N SER A 156 19.82 3.26 10.83
CA SER A 156 21.10 2.60 10.93
C SER A 156 21.04 1.16 10.39
N GLN A 157 22.20 0.63 9.98
CA GLN A 157 22.29 -0.76 9.49
C GLN A 157 21.75 -1.76 10.53
N LYS A 158 22.04 -1.57 11.81
CA LYS A 158 21.58 -2.45 12.90
C LYS A 158 20.06 -2.50 13.02
N GLN A 159 19.39 -1.35 12.85
CA GLN A 159 17.94 -1.26 12.89
C GLN A 159 17.31 -1.95 11.69
N TYR A 160 17.84 -1.74 10.48
CA TYR A 160 17.38 -2.47 9.30
C TYR A 160 17.56 -3.99 9.48
N GLU A 161 18.72 -4.45 9.97
CA GLU A 161 18.96 -5.87 10.24
C GLU A 161 17.96 -6.45 11.26
N TYR A 162 17.67 -5.71 12.32
CA TYR A 162 16.68 -6.13 13.31
C TYR A 162 15.29 -6.26 12.69
N LEU A 163 14.83 -5.22 12.00
CA LEU A 163 13.51 -5.22 11.37
C LEU A 163 13.37 -6.33 10.33
N LEU A 164 14.38 -6.53 9.48
CA LEU A 164 14.37 -7.59 8.47
C LEU A 164 14.36 -8.99 9.11
N LYS A 165 15.12 -9.22 10.17
CA LYS A 165 15.09 -10.48 10.93
C LYS A 165 13.74 -10.69 11.60
N PHE A 166 13.14 -9.65 12.18
CA PHE A 166 11.81 -9.70 12.76
C PHE A 166 10.76 -10.02 11.71
N MET A 167 10.77 -9.35 10.56
CA MET A 167 9.88 -9.61 9.42
C MET A 167 9.98 -11.05 8.94
N ALA A 168 11.21 -11.57 8.78
CA ALA A 168 11.44 -12.96 8.41
C ALA A 168 10.88 -13.93 9.45
N LYS A 169 11.08 -13.64 10.74
CA LYS A 169 10.56 -14.46 11.85
C LYS A 169 9.04 -14.54 11.88
N VAL A 170 8.35 -13.41 11.64
CA VAL A 170 6.86 -13.39 11.66
C VAL A 170 6.23 -13.69 10.30
N GLY A 171 7.05 -13.93 9.26
CA GLY A 171 6.55 -14.27 7.93
C GLY A 171 5.93 -13.10 7.16
N CYS A 172 6.41 -11.88 7.36
CA CYS A 172 6.06 -10.74 6.52
C CYS A 172 6.76 -10.89 5.15
N LYS A 173 5.99 -11.18 4.10
CA LYS A 173 6.53 -11.61 2.79
C LYS A 173 6.99 -10.47 1.91
N TYR A 174 6.43 -9.27 2.10
CA TYR A 174 6.76 -8.09 1.30
C TYR A 174 6.79 -6.83 2.16
N VAL A 175 7.87 -6.08 2.08
CA VAL A 175 8.05 -4.82 2.81
C VAL A 175 8.71 -3.77 1.93
N THR A 176 8.36 -2.51 2.15
CA THR A 176 9.08 -1.37 1.61
C THR A 176 9.23 -0.29 2.67
N PHE A 177 10.43 0.33 2.69
CA PHE A 177 10.70 1.50 3.51
C PHE A 177 10.48 2.74 2.65
N ASN A 178 9.46 3.51 2.97
CA ASN A 178 9.12 4.75 2.27
C ASN A 178 9.83 5.92 2.95
N ILE A 179 10.84 6.46 2.29
CA ILE A 179 11.64 7.58 2.78
C ILE A 179 11.62 8.65 1.70
N PRO A 180 11.19 9.89 2.02
CA PRO A 180 11.24 10.99 1.06
C PRO A 180 12.68 11.29 0.63
N ASN A 181 12.87 11.55 -0.66
CA ASN A 181 14.14 12.00 -1.22
C ASN A 181 13.96 13.35 -1.88
N CYS A 182 15.03 14.15 -1.92
CA CYS A 182 15.06 15.43 -2.59
C CYS A 182 16.05 15.40 -3.76
N GLU A 183 15.61 15.82 -4.94
CA GLU A 183 16.40 15.89 -6.16
C GLU A 183 16.53 17.32 -6.63
N CYS A 184 17.73 17.74 -7.03
CA CYS A 184 17.95 18.96 -7.79
C CYS A 184 17.64 18.69 -9.27
N GLU A 185 16.72 19.44 -9.87
CA GLU A 185 16.32 19.26 -11.27
C GLU A 185 17.39 19.71 -12.28
N GLU A 186 18.37 20.54 -11.84
CA GLU A 186 19.44 21.03 -12.71
C GLU A 186 20.65 20.11 -12.80
N CYS A 187 21.13 19.59 -11.67
CA CYS A 187 22.35 18.80 -11.64
C CYS A 187 22.15 17.33 -11.20
N HIS A 188 20.90 16.94 -10.99
CA HIS A 188 20.46 15.62 -10.54
C HIS A 188 21.14 15.12 -9.25
N PHE A 189 21.57 16.06 -8.41
CA PHE A 189 22.02 15.73 -7.06
C PHE A 189 20.85 15.25 -6.22
N ILE A 190 20.96 14.09 -5.61
CA ILE A 190 19.94 13.49 -4.76
C ILE A 190 20.44 13.47 -3.32
N ALA A 191 19.62 13.95 -2.40
CA ALA A 191 19.87 13.84 -0.96
C ALA A 191 18.72 13.14 -0.25
N LYS A 192 19.07 12.45 0.82
CA LYS A 192 18.12 11.76 1.72
C LYS A 192 17.38 12.73 2.65
N GLN A 193 17.88 13.95 2.79
CA GLN A 193 17.26 15.03 3.55
C GLN A 193 16.72 16.08 2.60
N PRO A 194 15.53 16.64 2.87
CA PRO A 194 15.01 17.74 2.07
C PRO A 194 15.94 18.95 2.09
N PHE A 195 16.08 19.62 0.97
CA PHE A 195 16.78 20.88 0.84
C PHE A 195 15.97 21.85 -0.05
N SER A 196 16.06 23.14 0.24
CA SER A 196 15.43 24.20 -0.58
C SER A 196 16.40 24.79 -1.60
N LYS A 197 17.71 24.59 -1.39
CA LYS A 197 18.78 25.04 -2.27
C LYS A 197 19.79 23.90 -2.42
N CYS A 198 20.06 23.52 -3.65
CA CYS A 198 20.98 22.42 -3.92
C CYS A 198 22.39 22.69 -3.37
N PRO A 199 22.94 21.80 -2.52
CA PRO A 199 24.26 21.98 -1.96
C PRO A 199 25.37 21.82 -2.99
N LYS A 200 25.09 21.22 -4.16
CA LYS A 200 26.08 20.99 -5.20
C LYS A 200 26.17 22.17 -6.21
N CYS A 201 25.04 22.67 -6.70
CA CYS A 201 25.02 23.69 -7.75
C CYS A 201 24.33 25.01 -7.34
N GLY A 202 23.74 25.08 -6.15
CA GLY A 202 23.08 26.29 -5.67
C GLY A 202 21.69 26.55 -6.25
N SER A 203 21.16 25.69 -7.12
CA SER A 203 19.82 25.83 -7.70
C SER A 203 18.73 25.67 -6.63
N THR A 204 17.64 26.42 -6.81
CA THR A 204 16.39 26.28 -6.03
C THR A 204 15.35 25.42 -6.74
N HIS A 205 15.65 24.94 -7.96
CA HIS A 205 14.79 24.01 -8.69
C HIS A 205 14.97 22.59 -8.11
N VAL A 206 14.13 22.29 -7.12
CA VAL A 206 14.20 21.01 -6.38
C VAL A 206 12.87 20.31 -6.38
N SER A 207 12.90 18.98 -6.39
CA SER A 207 11.72 18.11 -6.35
C SER A 207 11.80 17.18 -5.16
N LEU A 208 10.65 16.96 -4.50
CA LEU A 208 10.48 15.90 -3.52
C LEU A 208 9.91 14.66 -4.19
N TRP A 209 10.52 13.52 -3.88
CA TRP A 209 10.13 12.21 -4.34
C TRP A 209 9.74 11.34 -3.17
N ASP A 210 8.64 10.64 -3.30
CA ASP A 210 8.23 9.61 -2.35
C ASP A 210 7.44 8.53 -3.08
N ARG A 211 7.20 7.42 -2.42
CA ARG A 211 6.35 6.36 -2.92
C ARG A 211 4.89 6.77 -2.72
N ILE A 212 4.16 6.90 -3.83
CA ILE A 212 2.72 7.22 -3.75
C ILE A 212 1.98 6.08 -3.02
N ILE A 213 2.11 4.86 -3.50
CA ILE A 213 1.86 3.59 -2.81
C ILE A 213 2.69 2.50 -3.51
N GLY A 214 2.37 2.19 -4.79
CA GLY A 214 3.02 1.13 -5.55
C GLY A 214 4.40 1.51 -6.09
N TYR A 215 4.65 2.79 -6.42
CA TYR A 215 5.86 3.24 -7.09
C TYR A 215 6.35 4.61 -6.62
N LEU A 216 7.65 4.87 -6.83
CA LEU A 216 8.32 6.13 -6.51
C LEU A 216 8.05 7.16 -7.62
N THR A 217 7.60 8.35 -7.24
CA THR A 217 7.39 9.46 -8.17
C THR A 217 7.47 10.81 -7.48
N LYS A 218 7.59 11.89 -8.25
CA LYS A 218 7.55 13.27 -7.72
C LYS A 218 6.21 13.51 -7.02
N ILE A 219 6.26 14.07 -5.81
CA ILE A 219 5.06 14.38 -5.03
C ILE A 219 4.16 15.39 -5.78
N SER A 220 4.76 16.31 -6.53
CA SER A 220 4.02 17.27 -7.37
C SER A 220 3.15 16.61 -8.45
N ASN A 221 3.47 15.38 -8.86
CA ASN A 221 2.69 14.63 -9.86
C ASN A 221 1.50 13.86 -9.24
N TRP A 222 1.38 13.84 -7.92
CA TRP A 222 0.28 13.16 -7.26
C TRP A 222 -1.01 13.96 -7.38
N SER A 223 -2.15 13.29 -7.36
CA SER A 223 -3.44 13.99 -7.22
C SER A 223 -3.50 14.74 -5.89
N ALA A 224 -4.30 15.82 -5.82
CA ALA A 224 -4.44 16.60 -4.60
C ALA A 224 -4.82 15.75 -3.37
N ALA A 225 -5.70 14.76 -3.55
CA ALA A 225 -6.09 13.84 -2.48
C ALA A 225 -4.90 12.99 -2.02
N ARG A 226 -4.02 12.56 -2.92
CA ARG A 226 -2.81 11.81 -2.60
C ARG A 226 -1.72 12.67 -1.96
N GLN A 227 -1.59 13.93 -2.38
CA GLN A 227 -0.69 14.88 -1.73
C GLN A 227 -1.12 15.12 -0.28
N LEU A 228 -2.42 15.30 -0.03
CA LEU A 228 -2.96 15.44 1.31
C LEU A 228 -2.67 14.19 2.15
N GLU A 229 -3.00 13.00 1.67
CA GLU A 229 -2.71 11.74 2.36
C GLU A 229 -1.21 11.59 2.64
N GLY A 230 -0.35 11.84 1.65
CA GLY A 230 1.10 11.77 1.80
C GLY A 230 1.66 12.74 2.83
N SER A 231 1.09 13.96 2.94
CA SER A 231 1.51 14.96 3.92
C SER A 231 1.10 14.63 5.35
N THR A 232 0.05 13.84 5.54
CA THR A 232 -0.46 13.43 6.86
C THR A 232 0.08 12.08 7.33
N ARG A 233 0.85 11.36 6.51
CA ARG A 233 1.44 10.06 6.90
C ARG A 233 2.25 10.17 8.17
N SER A 234 1.97 9.30 9.12
CA SER A 234 2.83 9.10 10.29
C SER A 234 4.15 8.45 9.84
N ARG A 235 5.26 9.14 10.07
CA ARG A 235 6.61 8.69 9.72
C ARG A 235 7.42 8.50 10.98
N LYS A 236 8.04 7.36 11.13
CA LYS A 236 8.89 7.05 12.27
C LYS A 236 10.33 7.48 12.00
N ASN A 237 10.98 8.08 13.00
CA ASN A 237 12.39 8.39 12.97
C ASN A 237 13.25 7.34 13.71
N GLU A 238 14.56 7.48 13.63
CA GLU A 238 15.49 6.53 14.24
C GLU A 238 15.31 6.41 15.77
N LEU A 239 15.04 7.51 16.46
CA LEU A 239 14.85 7.53 17.91
C LEU A 239 13.57 6.79 18.32
N GLU A 240 12.45 7.06 17.64
CA GLU A 240 11.18 6.38 17.91
C GLU A 240 11.29 4.87 17.71
N ILE A 241 11.99 4.45 16.64
CA ILE A 241 12.22 3.03 16.38
C ILE A 241 13.11 2.42 17.46
N ASN A 242 14.17 3.09 17.93
CA ASN A 242 14.98 2.58 19.02
C ASN A 242 14.18 2.37 20.31
N ILE A 243 13.25 3.28 20.61
CA ILE A 243 12.37 3.15 21.78
C ILE A 243 11.44 1.92 21.61
N GLU A 244 10.86 1.74 20.44
CA GLU A 244 9.97 0.60 20.14
C GLU A 244 10.72 -0.74 20.15
N LEU A 245 11.99 -0.79 19.69
CA LEU A 245 12.80 -2.01 19.68
C LEU A 245 13.38 -2.39 21.05
N ALA A 246 13.35 -1.47 22.03
CA ALA A 246 13.85 -1.69 23.39
C ALA A 246 12.77 -2.27 24.33
N GLN A 247 11.52 -2.28 23.91
CA GLN A 247 10.37 -2.86 24.64
C GLN A 247 10.19 -4.36 24.33
#